data_69be3aa1433abd97743314285e1e2847
#
_entry.id   69be3aa1433abd97743314285e1e2847
#
_cell.length_a   1.000
_cell.length_b   1.000
_cell.length_c   1.000
_cell.angle_alpha   90.00
_cell.angle_beta   90.00
_cell.angle_gamma   90.00
#
_symmetry.space_group_name_H-M   'P 1'
#
loop_
_entity.id
_entity.type
_entity.pdbx_description
1 polymer ?
#
loop_
_entity_poly.entity_id
_entity_poly.type
_entity_poly.pdbx_seq_one_letter_code
_entity_poly.pdbx_strand_id
1 'polypeptide(L)'
;MENVGVKDNYMLIQRLKSAGCFIVCVLLALICLVPLYIMIMNATHGDAALRAQPLQFLPGSDLVKNIKNIAGGEFPQSPNFNVWLGYRNSLIIAGGTTILTVFFSALTSYGLTVYDFKVRDGAYTFILAVMMIPIQVTSTGFVKFMVGTLGLANSYIPLIIPAIAAPAVVFYMRQYMKSSFPLDIVEAARIDGSGEFRTFLTIAIPMCKPAIAVQAIFAFVQNWNNFYTQNMIIISNEKRFTMPIMIQSVLGQDKHPDLGAQYAAVALSVIPIIVIYLILSRFIVAGVAPVSYTHLTLPTNSLV
;
A
#
# COMPACT_ATOMS: atom_id res chain seq x y z
N MET A 1 -50.39 -16.64 -17.99
CA MET A 1 -49.75 -15.46 -18.60
C MET A 1 -49.30 -14.38 -17.62
N GLU A 2 -49.60 -14.50 -16.33
CA GLU A 2 -49.32 -13.44 -15.30
C GLU A 2 -47.86 -13.39 -14.76
N ASN A 3 -47.09 -14.47 -14.93
CA ASN A 3 -45.74 -14.56 -14.37
C ASN A 3 -44.60 -13.90 -15.21
N VAL A 4 -44.89 -13.55 -16.47
CA VAL A 4 -43.88 -12.95 -17.37
C VAL A 4 -43.66 -11.47 -17.06
N GLY A 5 -44.72 -10.70 -16.81
CA GLY A 5 -44.63 -9.27 -16.52
C GLY A 5 -43.97 -8.94 -15.18
N VAL A 6 -44.10 -9.79 -14.15
CA VAL A 6 -43.45 -9.61 -12.84
C VAL A 6 -41.95 -9.84 -12.94
N LYS A 7 -41.51 -10.80 -13.76
CA LYS A 7 -40.09 -11.12 -13.98
C LYS A 7 -39.38 -10.01 -14.77
N ASP A 8 -40.07 -9.43 -15.76
CA ASP A 8 -39.52 -8.32 -16.55
C ASP A 8 -39.37 -7.04 -15.71
N ASN A 9 -40.37 -6.70 -14.89
CA ASN A 9 -40.29 -5.56 -13.98
C ASN A 9 -39.18 -5.74 -12.93
N TYR A 10 -39.00 -6.94 -12.39
CA TYR A 10 -37.90 -7.21 -11.43
C TYR A 10 -36.53 -7.04 -12.10
N MET A 11 -36.35 -7.56 -13.30
CA MET A 11 -35.11 -7.40 -14.08
C MET A 11 -34.83 -5.94 -14.42
N LEU A 12 -35.84 -5.17 -14.76
CA LEU A 12 -35.73 -3.75 -15.07
C LEU A 12 -35.30 -2.96 -13.81
N ILE A 13 -35.92 -3.20 -12.66
CA ILE A 13 -35.58 -2.58 -11.38
C ILE A 13 -34.15 -2.92 -10.98
N GLN A 14 -33.74 -4.17 -11.18
CA GLN A 14 -32.38 -4.60 -10.86
C GLN A 14 -31.34 -3.93 -11.77
N ARG A 15 -31.63 -3.78 -13.07
CA ARG A 15 -30.77 -3.04 -14.00
C ARG A 15 -30.68 -1.56 -13.66
N LEU A 16 -31.79 -0.92 -13.28
CA LEU A 16 -31.80 0.48 -12.85
C LEU A 16 -31.01 0.70 -11.57
N LYS A 17 -31.15 -0.19 -10.58
CA LYS A 17 -30.33 -0.14 -9.36
C LYS A 17 -28.84 -0.32 -9.67
N SER A 18 -28.48 -1.28 -10.52
CA SER A 18 -27.09 -1.53 -10.93
C SER A 18 -26.53 -0.32 -11.69
N ALA A 19 -27.29 0.27 -12.60
CA ALA A 19 -26.89 1.50 -13.31
C ALA A 19 -26.71 2.68 -12.36
N GLY A 20 -27.62 2.84 -11.39
CA GLY A 20 -27.52 3.87 -10.36
C GLY A 20 -26.24 3.70 -9.51
N CYS A 21 -25.97 2.48 -9.03
CA CYS A 21 -24.72 2.18 -8.31
C CYS A 21 -23.48 2.45 -9.18
N PHE A 22 -23.50 2.06 -10.44
CA PHE A 22 -22.40 2.31 -11.38
C PHE A 22 -22.13 3.80 -11.55
N ILE A 23 -23.17 4.62 -11.76
CA ILE A 23 -23.05 6.09 -11.89
C ILE A 23 -22.43 6.67 -10.62
N VAL A 24 -22.92 6.28 -9.45
CA VAL A 24 -22.36 6.76 -8.16
C VAL A 24 -20.89 6.38 -8.05
N CYS A 25 -20.51 5.14 -8.37
CA CYS A 25 -19.11 4.70 -8.35
C CYS A 25 -18.23 5.52 -9.32
N VAL A 26 -18.73 5.79 -10.53
CA VAL A 26 -18.01 6.62 -11.52
C VAL A 26 -17.84 8.05 -11.01
N LEU A 27 -18.87 8.67 -10.45
CA LEU A 27 -18.80 10.02 -9.89
C LEU A 27 -17.79 10.07 -8.73
N LEU A 28 -17.82 9.11 -7.81
CA LEU A 28 -16.84 9.03 -6.73
C LEU A 28 -15.42 8.85 -7.26
N ALA A 29 -15.22 7.99 -8.25
CA ALA A 29 -13.91 7.81 -8.87
C ALA A 29 -13.40 9.11 -9.52
N LEU A 30 -14.26 9.83 -10.24
CA LEU A 30 -13.90 11.12 -10.82
C LEU A 30 -13.52 12.14 -9.75
N ILE A 31 -14.30 12.26 -8.66
CA ILE A 31 -13.97 13.15 -7.54
C ILE A 31 -12.60 12.81 -6.94
N CYS A 32 -12.28 11.52 -6.77
CA CYS A 32 -10.97 11.10 -6.26
C CYS A 32 -9.82 11.39 -7.24
N LEU A 33 -10.08 11.41 -8.54
CA LEU A 33 -9.06 11.68 -9.57
C LEU A 33 -8.80 13.17 -9.80
N VAL A 34 -9.76 14.04 -9.49
CA VAL A 34 -9.63 15.50 -9.69
C VAL A 34 -8.39 16.09 -9.03
N PRO A 35 -8.06 15.83 -7.74
CA PRO A 35 -6.85 16.37 -7.12
C PRO A 35 -5.57 15.92 -7.81
N LEU A 36 -5.50 14.65 -8.23
CA LEU A 36 -4.35 14.12 -8.97
C LEU A 36 -4.24 14.76 -10.35
N TYR A 37 -5.36 14.94 -11.03
CA TYR A 37 -5.41 15.63 -12.33
C TYR A 37 -4.90 17.07 -12.21
N ILE A 38 -5.42 17.84 -11.25
CA ILE A 38 -4.98 19.22 -11.02
C ILE A 38 -3.50 19.29 -10.67
N MET A 39 -3.00 18.37 -9.84
CA MET A 39 -1.59 18.28 -9.48
C MET A 39 -0.72 18.08 -10.74
N ILE A 40 -1.11 17.17 -11.64
CA ILE A 40 -0.38 16.90 -12.89
C ILE A 40 -0.47 18.12 -13.82
N MET A 41 -1.63 18.74 -13.96
CA MET A 41 -1.80 19.93 -14.78
C MET A 41 -0.95 21.09 -14.23
N ASN A 42 -0.99 21.35 -12.94
CA ASN A 42 -0.17 22.39 -12.31
C ASN A 42 1.34 22.12 -12.49
N ALA A 43 1.78 20.87 -12.46
CA ALA A 43 3.17 20.51 -12.72
C ALA A 43 3.66 20.90 -14.15
N THR A 44 2.73 21.14 -15.06
CA THR A 44 3.04 21.57 -16.45
C THR A 44 3.15 23.10 -16.62
N HIS A 45 2.89 23.87 -15.56
CA HIS A 45 2.89 25.35 -15.58
C HIS A 45 4.05 25.91 -14.78
N GLY A 46 4.53 27.10 -15.19
CA GLY A 46 5.55 27.84 -14.45
C GLY A 46 4.97 28.61 -13.27
N ASP A 47 5.84 29.04 -12.36
CA ASP A 47 5.51 29.72 -11.11
C ASP A 47 4.60 30.96 -11.31
N ALA A 48 4.90 31.79 -12.30
CA ALA A 48 4.11 33.02 -12.58
C ALA A 48 2.66 32.70 -12.97
N ALA A 49 2.44 31.65 -13.77
CA ALA A 49 1.10 31.22 -14.18
C ALA A 49 0.29 30.70 -13.00
N LEU A 50 0.93 29.91 -12.10
CA LEU A 50 0.30 29.33 -10.93
C LEU A 50 -0.01 30.37 -9.84
N ARG A 51 0.82 31.43 -9.73
CA ARG A 51 0.51 32.56 -8.84
C ARG A 51 -0.67 33.40 -9.33
N ALA A 52 -0.80 33.55 -10.65
CA ALA A 52 -1.93 34.24 -11.26
C ALA A 52 -3.22 33.42 -11.17
N GLN A 53 -3.14 32.12 -11.41
CA GLN A 53 -4.26 31.19 -11.36
C GLN A 53 -3.83 29.85 -10.76
N PRO A 54 -4.13 29.59 -9.48
CA PRO A 54 -3.65 28.39 -8.75
C PRO A 54 -4.20 27.07 -9.26
N LEU A 55 -5.34 27.06 -9.95
CA LEU A 55 -5.97 25.85 -10.48
C LEU A 55 -5.91 25.87 -12.01
N GLN A 56 -5.08 24.99 -12.56
CA GLN A 56 -4.96 24.81 -14.00
C GLN A 56 -5.66 23.53 -14.43
N PHE A 57 -6.53 23.65 -15.44
CA PHE A 57 -7.28 22.51 -15.99
C PHE A 57 -6.78 22.06 -17.35
N LEU A 58 -5.93 22.82 -18.00
CA LEU A 58 -5.32 22.51 -19.30
C LEU A 58 -3.81 22.33 -19.13
N PRO A 59 -3.15 21.52 -19.96
CA PRO A 59 -1.71 21.35 -19.88
C PRO A 59 -0.97 22.61 -20.32
N GLY A 60 0.09 22.97 -19.60
CA GLY A 60 1.06 24.00 -19.99
C GLY A 60 2.30 23.41 -20.66
N SER A 61 3.30 24.24 -20.92
CA SER A 61 4.54 23.88 -21.62
C SER A 61 5.77 23.72 -20.73
N ASP A 62 5.65 24.02 -19.42
CA ASP A 62 6.80 24.15 -18.53
C ASP A 62 7.20 22.86 -17.78
N LEU A 63 6.54 21.71 -18.05
CA LEU A 63 6.82 20.44 -17.35
C LEU A 63 8.31 20.06 -17.41
N VAL A 64 8.90 20.12 -18.60
CA VAL A 64 10.33 19.76 -18.79
C VAL A 64 11.24 20.71 -18.05
N LYS A 65 10.90 22.02 -18.05
CA LYS A 65 11.63 23.05 -17.30
C LYS A 65 11.53 22.76 -15.79
N ASN A 66 10.34 22.52 -15.28
CA ASN A 66 10.11 22.22 -13.86
C ASN A 66 10.88 20.96 -13.42
N ILE A 67 10.87 19.89 -14.23
CA ILE A 67 11.66 18.67 -13.95
C ILE A 67 13.17 18.95 -13.99
N LYS A 68 13.65 19.74 -14.94
CA LYS A 68 15.07 20.14 -15.02
C LYS A 68 15.49 20.97 -13.83
N ASN A 69 14.66 21.93 -13.41
CA ASN A 69 14.91 22.75 -12.21
C ASN A 69 15.08 21.86 -10.97
N ILE A 70 14.26 20.81 -10.84
CA ILE A 70 14.37 19.86 -9.72
C ILE A 70 15.62 18.97 -9.86
N ALA A 71 15.87 18.44 -11.04
CA ALA A 71 16.94 17.48 -11.28
C ALA A 71 18.33 18.12 -11.41
N GLY A 72 18.40 19.37 -11.87
CA GLY A 72 19.63 20.08 -12.13
C GLY A 72 20.27 20.80 -10.93
N GLY A 73 19.60 20.76 -9.76
CA GLY A 73 20.07 21.49 -8.58
C GLY A 73 20.00 23.00 -8.75
N GLU A 74 19.29 23.51 -9.76
CA GLU A 74 19.05 24.94 -9.98
C GLU A 74 18.04 25.54 -8.98
N PHE A 75 17.64 24.77 -7.96
CA PHE A 75 17.03 25.30 -6.76
C PHE A 75 18.14 25.92 -5.89
N PRO A 76 18.33 27.23 -5.91
CA PRO A 76 19.37 27.87 -5.09
C PRO A 76 19.20 27.59 -3.60
N GLN A 77 18.05 27.12 -3.21
CA GLN A 77 17.62 26.92 -1.82
C GLN A 77 17.49 25.44 -1.41
N SER A 78 17.58 24.51 -2.36
CA SER A 78 17.59 23.07 -2.09
C SER A 78 18.58 22.34 -3.03
N PRO A 79 19.88 22.62 -2.87
CA PRO A 79 20.93 22.08 -3.76
C PRO A 79 21.03 20.55 -3.72
N ASN A 80 20.33 19.91 -2.80
CA ASN A 80 20.44 18.48 -2.53
C ASN A 80 19.22 17.67 -2.98
N PHE A 81 18.26 18.29 -3.71
CA PHE A 81 17.14 17.54 -4.26
C PHE A 81 17.60 16.67 -5.43
N ASN A 82 17.63 15.36 -5.21
CA ASN A 82 17.99 14.38 -6.21
C ASN A 82 16.90 13.30 -6.30
N VAL A 83 16.09 13.35 -7.37
CA VAL A 83 14.95 12.43 -7.59
C VAL A 83 15.39 10.97 -7.54
N TRP A 84 16.49 10.63 -8.20
CA TRP A 84 16.99 9.26 -8.26
C TRP A 84 17.46 8.74 -6.90
N LEU A 85 18.10 9.61 -6.14
CA LEU A 85 18.53 9.31 -4.78
C LEU A 85 17.33 9.12 -3.86
N GLY A 86 16.35 10.01 -3.95
CA GLY A 86 15.09 9.91 -3.21
C GLY A 86 14.34 8.63 -3.53
N TYR A 87 14.22 8.28 -4.80
CA TYR A 87 13.59 7.03 -5.24
C TYR A 87 14.34 5.81 -4.71
N ARG A 88 15.66 5.75 -4.90
CA ARG A 88 16.46 4.63 -4.41
C ARG A 88 16.28 4.41 -2.91
N ASN A 89 16.39 5.47 -2.12
CA ASN A 89 16.29 5.37 -0.68
C ASN A 89 14.88 4.99 -0.21
N SER A 90 13.86 5.61 -0.80
CA SER A 90 12.46 5.27 -0.51
C SER A 90 12.11 3.85 -0.94
N LEU A 91 12.61 3.37 -2.10
CA LEU A 91 12.40 2.00 -2.56
C LEU A 91 13.07 0.97 -1.65
N ILE A 92 14.29 1.25 -1.16
CA ILE A 92 14.99 0.37 -0.21
C ILE A 92 14.18 0.26 1.09
N ILE A 93 13.72 1.39 1.64
CA ILE A 93 12.97 1.40 2.89
C ILE A 93 11.58 0.79 2.68
N ALA A 94 10.78 1.31 1.76
CA ALA A 94 9.42 0.83 1.55
C ALA A 94 9.39 -0.62 1.05
N GLY A 95 10.30 -1.01 0.15
CA GLY A 95 10.42 -2.38 -0.33
C GLY A 95 10.87 -3.35 0.76
N GLY A 96 11.93 -3.00 1.48
CA GLY A 96 12.45 -3.81 2.59
C GLY A 96 11.43 -4.00 3.70
N THR A 97 10.79 -2.92 4.14
CA THR A 97 9.69 -2.96 5.12
C THR A 97 8.53 -3.82 4.64
N THR A 98 8.10 -3.66 3.39
CA THR A 98 6.99 -4.44 2.84
C THR A 98 7.28 -5.93 2.83
N ILE A 99 8.46 -6.33 2.38
CA ILE A 99 8.87 -7.75 2.35
C ILE A 99 8.86 -8.33 3.75
N LEU A 100 9.49 -7.65 4.73
CA LEU A 100 9.54 -8.13 6.11
C LEU A 100 8.14 -8.17 6.74
N THR A 101 7.36 -7.10 6.59
CA THR A 101 5.99 -7.03 7.11
C THR A 101 5.13 -8.18 6.61
N VAL A 102 5.08 -8.39 5.30
CA VAL A 102 4.19 -9.40 4.70
C VAL A 102 4.67 -10.81 5.02
N PHE A 103 5.97 -11.07 4.87
CA PHE A 103 6.53 -12.40 5.11
C PHE A 103 6.35 -12.84 6.57
N PHE A 104 6.78 -12.03 7.53
CA PHE A 104 6.70 -12.40 8.95
C PHE A 104 5.27 -12.39 9.48
N SER A 105 4.41 -11.51 8.97
CA SER A 105 2.98 -11.55 9.32
C SER A 105 2.28 -12.78 8.76
N ALA A 106 2.60 -13.20 7.53
CA ALA A 106 2.08 -14.43 6.96
C ALA A 106 2.56 -15.66 7.75
N LEU A 107 3.84 -15.69 8.10
CA LEU A 107 4.44 -16.78 8.92
C LEU A 107 3.79 -16.85 10.30
N THR A 108 3.65 -15.73 11.00
CA THR A 108 2.99 -15.65 12.31
C THR A 108 1.54 -16.08 12.22
N SER A 109 0.83 -15.63 11.19
CA SER A 109 -0.58 -15.98 10.97
C SER A 109 -0.76 -17.45 10.63
N TYR A 110 0.16 -18.03 9.85
CA TYR A 110 0.21 -19.47 9.58
C TYR A 110 0.39 -20.25 10.87
N GLY A 111 1.37 -19.88 11.70
CA GLY A 111 1.59 -20.51 13.00
C GLY A 111 0.37 -20.44 13.93
N LEU A 112 -0.31 -19.29 13.98
CA LEU A 112 -1.52 -19.09 14.79
C LEU A 112 -2.78 -19.77 14.24
N THR A 113 -2.76 -20.21 12.97
CA THR A 113 -3.92 -20.84 12.32
C THR A 113 -3.77 -22.36 12.26
N VAL A 114 -2.59 -22.85 11.90
CA VAL A 114 -2.33 -24.26 11.62
C VAL A 114 -1.99 -25.05 12.89
N TYR A 115 -1.26 -24.41 13.83
CA TYR A 115 -0.83 -25.14 15.03
C TYR A 115 -1.80 -24.93 16.21
N ASP A 116 -2.01 -26.00 16.97
CA ASP A 116 -2.69 -25.95 18.25
C ASP A 116 -1.65 -26.02 19.38
N PHE A 117 -1.55 -24.92 20.16
CA PHE A 117 -0.63 -24.84 21.30
C PHE A 117 -1.23 -24.00 22.43
N LYS A 118 -0.87 -24.32 23.67
CA LYS A 118 -1.51 -23.83 24.89
C LYS A 118 -1.65 -22.28 24.98
N VAL A 119 -0.69 -21.54 24.43
CA VAL A 119 -0.68 -20.05 24.52
C VAL A 119 -1.14 -19.36 23.26
N ARG A 120 -1.66 -20.09 22.25
CA ARG A 120 -2.06 -19.56 20.93
C ARG A 120 -3.02 -18.37 21.03
N ASP A 121 -4.09 -18.56 21.77
CA ASP A 121 -5.13 -17.52 21.89
C ASP A 121 -4.68 -16.34 22.75
N GLY A 122 -3.86 -16.60 23.76
CA GLY A 122 -3.18 -15.55 24.54
C GLY A 122 -2.21 -14.73 23.71
N ALA A 123 -1.39 -15.38 22.88
CA ALA A 123 -0.48 -14.71 21.95
C ALA A 123 -1.23 -13.83 20.93
N TYR A 124 -2.33 -14.35 20.39
CA TYR A 124 -3.16 -13.58 19.47
C TYR A 124 -3.84 -12.38 20.17
N THR A 125 -4.38 -12.58 21.37
CA THR A 125 -4.95 -11.50 22.18
C THR A 125 -3.92 -10.42 22.48
N PHE A 126 -2.68 -10.80 22.79
CA PHE A 126 -1.58 -9.86 22.98
C PHE A 126 -1.30 -9.06 21.72
N ILE A 127 -1.26 -9.69 20.54
CA ILE A 127 -1.10 -8.99 19.24
C ILE A 127 -2.22 -7.97 19.03
N LEU A 128 -3.48 -8.34 19.33
CA LEU A 128 -4.61 -7.41 19.24
C LEU A 128 -4.49 -6.25 20.21
N ALA A 129 -4.07 -6.51 21.45
CA ALA A 129 -3.89 -5.47 22.46
C ALA A 129 -2.81 -4.45 22.05
N VAL A 130 -1.71 -4.91 21.46
CA VAL A 130 -0.65 -4.02 20.96
C VAL A 130 -1.15 -3.11 19.84
N MET A 131 -2.08 -3.58 18.98
CA MET A 131 -2.68 -2.73 17.93
C MET A 131 -3.48 -1.54 18.48
N MET A 132 -3.98 -1.63 19.73
CA MET A 132 -4.74 -0.54 20.34
C MET A 132 -3.86 0.63 20.80
N ILE A 133 -2.55 0.44 20.85
CA ILE A 133 -1.61 1.50 21.24
C ILE A 133 -1.39 2.44 20.04
N PRO A 134 -1.72 3.74 20.15
CA PRO A 134 -1.50 4.69 19.07
C PRO A 134 -0.01 4.81 18.71
N ILE A 135 0.33 4.62 17.44
CA ILE A 135 1.72 4.65 16.97
C ILE A 135 2.40 6.02 17.24
N GLN A 136 1.61 7.10 17.25
CA GLN A 136 2.11 8.45 17.54
C GLN A 136 2.67 8.57 18.96
N VAL A 137 2.09 7.87 19.92
CA VAL A 137 2.56 7.87 21.32
C VAL A 137 3.89 7.12 21.44
N THR A 138 4.03 6.01 20.72
CA THR A 138 5.21 5.16 20.80
C THR A 138 6.38 5.68 19.95
N SER A 139 6.11 6.48 18.91
CA SER A 139 7.10 6.90 17.92
C SER A 139 8.26 7.72 18.55
N THR A 140 7.95 8.64 19.46
CA THR A 140 8.98 9.46 20.13
C THR A 140 9.91 8.60 20.98
N GLY A 141 9.34 7.68 21.77
CA GLY A 141 10.14 6.74 22.58
C GLY A 141 10.98 5.82 21.70
N PHE A 142 10.41 5.33 20.61
CA PHE A 142 11.09 4.50 19.62
C PHE A 142 12.30 5.23 19.01
N VAL A 143 12.12 6.48 18.54
CA VAL A 143 13.20 7.27 17.97
C VAL A 143 14.29 7.55 19.01
N LYS A 144 13.92 7.94 20.23
CA LYS A 144 14.88 8.17 21.32
C LYS A 144 15.70 6.92 21.63
N PHE A 145 15.08 5.74 21.63
CA PHE A 145 15.78 4.47 21.84
C PHE A 145 16.69 4.14 20.66
N MET A 146 16.20 4.20 19.42
CA MET A 146 16.98 3.83 18.22
C MET A 146 18.12 4.81 17.95
N VAL A 147 17.88 6.10 18.06
CA VAL A 147 18.88 7.14 17.78
C VAL A 147 19.77 7.42 18.98
N GLY A 148 19.15 7.62 20.17
CA GLY A 148 19.88 8.02 21.36
C GLY A 148 20.61 6.87 22.05
N THR A 149 19.95 5.72 22.23
CA THR A 149 20.52 4.58 22.96
C THR A 149 21.35 3.69 22.06
N LEU A 150 20.82 3.32 20.87
CA LEU A 150 21.50 2.42 19.95
C LEU A 150 22.43 3.12 18.95
N GLY A 151 22.43 4.44 18.87
CA GLY A 151 23.29 5.21 17.96
C GLY A 151 23.00 5.00 16.48
N LEU A 152 21.75 4.59 16.12
CA LEU A 152 21.36 4.26 14.75
C LEU A 152 20.82 5.46 13.96
N ALA A 153 21.23 6.69 14.31
CA ALA A 153 20.92 7.87 13.52
C ALA A 153 21.42 7.73 12.08
N ASN A 154 20.70 8.31 11.15
CA ASN A 154 21.01 8.24 9.71
C ASN A 154 21.16 6.81 9.16
N SER A 155 20.48 5.82 9.75
CA SER A 155 20.50 4.41 9.32
C SER A 155 19.12 3.97 8.81
N TYR A 156 19.11 3.00 7.88
CA TYR A 156 17.85 2.36 7.42
C TYR A 156 17.39 1.24 8.36
N ILE A 157 18.27 0.76 9.23
CA ILE A 157 17.97 -0.36 10.15
C ILE A 157 16.73 -0.08 11.01
N PRO A 158 16.60 1.09 11.69
CA PRO A 158 15.43 1.41 12.50
C PRO A 158 14.16 1.56 11.67
N LEU A 159 14.27 1.83 10.38
CA LEU A 159 13.13 1.99 9.48
C LEU A 159 12.64 0.67 8.91
N ILE A 160 13.53 -0.32 8.74
CA ILE A 160 13.22 -1.58 8.05
C ILE A 160 13.00 -2.74 9.03
N ILE A 161 13.91 -2.95 9.98
CA ILE A 161 13.88 -4.16 10.82
C ILE A 161 12.64 -4.28 11.72
N PRO A 162 12.13 -3.20 12.35
CA PRO A 162 10.93 -3.31 13.20
C PRO A 162 9.66 -3.73 12.45
N ALA A 163 9.67 -3.67 11.12
CA ALA A 163 8.56 -4.12 10.27
C ALA A 163 8.28 -5.63 10.35
N ILE A 164 9.18 -6.41 10.95
CA ILE A 164 8.96 -7.82 11.31
C ILE A 164 7.73 -7.95 12.23
N ALA A 165 7.51 -6.97 13.13
CA ALA A 165 6.39 -6.95 14.06
C ALA A 165 5.30 -6.00 13.52
N ALA A 166 4.37 -6.52 12.73
CA ALA A 166 3.25 -5.77 12.15
C ALA A 166 1.90 -6.36 12.60
N PRO A 167 1.42 -6.06 13.83
CA PRO A 167 0.23 -6.66 14.42
C PRO A 167 -1.03 -6.57 13.54
N ALA A 168 -1.27 -5.42 12.90
CA ALA A 168 -2.42 -5.21 12.02
C ALA A 168 -2.40 -6.15 10.79
N VAL A 169 -1.21 -6.38 10.22
CA VAL A 169 -1.06 -7.28 9.08
C VAL A 169 -1.22 -8.73 9.51
N VAL A 170 -0.71 -9.10 10.69
CA VAL A 170 -0.94 -10.43 11.30
C VAL A 170 -2.44 -10.68 11.49
N PHE A 171 -3.16 -9.70 12.05
CA PHE A 171 -4.61 -9.80 12.21
C PHE A 171 -5.31 -10.09 10.88
N TYR A 172 -5.05 -9.27 9.86
CA TYR A 172 -5.68 -9.43 8.54
C TYR A 172 -5.34 -10.79 7.89
N MET A 173 -4.06 -11.17 7.90
CA MET A 173 -3.61 -12.43 7.31
C MET A 173 -4.22 -13.64 8.02
N ARG A 174 -4.31 -13.59 9.36
CA ARG A 174 -4.96 -14.66 10.12
C ARG A 174 -6.45 -14.78 9.82
N GLN A 175 -7.17 -13.66 9.69
CA GLN A 175 -8.59 -13.69 9.30
C GLN A 175 -8.78 -14.29 7.91
N TYR A 176 -7.92 -13.90 6.96
CA TYR A 176 -7.93 -14.47 5.62
C TYR A 176 -7.67 -15.98 5.63
N MET A 177 -6.63 -16.43 6.35
CA MET A 177 -6.31 -17.86 6.44
C MET A 177 -7.45 -18.65 7.08
N LYS A 178 -8.08 -18.15 8.15
CA LYS A 178 -9.23 -18.81 8.78
C LYS A 178 -10.42 -19.00 7.85
N SER A 179 -10.64 -18.08 6.91
CA SER A 179 -11.78 -18.13 6.00
C SER A 179 -11.52 -18.87 4.69
N SER A 180 -10.26 -18.92 4.25
CA SER A 180 -9.93 -19.32 2.88
C SER A 180 -8.82 -20.36 2.75
N PHE A 181 -8.21 -20.78 3.86
CA PHE A 181 -7.13 -21.75 3.87
C PHE A 181 -7.56 -23.07 4.49
N PRO A 182 -7.79 -24.13 3.70
CA PRO A 182 -8.20 -25.46 4.22
C PRO A 182 -7.05 -26.14 4.96
N LEU A 183 -7.29 -26.56 6.19
CA LEU A 183 -6.27 -27.25 7.00
C LEU A 183 -5.96 -28.65 6.46
N ASP A 184 -6.94 -29.31 5.82
CA ASP A 184 -6.78 -30.65 5.22
C ASP A 184 -5.62 -30.73 4.22
N ILE A 185 -5.32 -29.62 3.52
CA ILE A 185 -4.18 -29.55 2.59
C ILE A 185 -2.84 -29.61 3.34
N VAL A 186 -2.79 -29.05 4.54
CA VAL A 186 -1.57 -29.14 5.39
C VAL A 186 -1.39 -30.53 5.92
N GLU A 187 -2.49 -31.19 6.32
CA GLU A 187 -2.46 -32.57 6.79
C GLU A 187 -2.02 -33.54 5.68
N ALA A 188 -2.54 -33.37 4.46
CA ALA A 188 -2.10 -34.14 3.30
C ALA A 188 -0.60 -33.92 3.02
N ALA A 189 -0.12 -32.69 3.05
CA ALA A 189 1.30 -32.39 2.86
C ALA A 189 2.20 -33.03 3.93
N ARG A 190 1.71 -33.13 5.18
CA ARG A 190 2.42 -33.85 6.27
C ARG A 190 2.49 -35.34 6.00
N ILE A 191 1.40 -35.96 5.53
CA ILE A 191 1.36 -37.37 5.13
C ILE A 191 2.36 -37.65 4.01
N ASP A 192 2.48 -36.71 3.05
CA ASP A 192 3.47 -36.77 1.95
C ASP A 192 4.90 -36.48 2.41
N GLY A 193 5.16 -36.27 3.71
CA GLY A 193 6.50 -36.04 4.28
C GLY A 193 7.03 -34.61 4.05
N SER A 194 6.17 -33.63 3.70
CA SER A 194 6.59 -32.24 3.58
C SER A 194 6.90 -31.62 4.93
N GLY A 195 8.08 -31.01 5.07
CA GLY A 195 8.42 -30.23 6.26
C GLY A 195 7.58 -28.96 6.38
N GLU A 196 7.31 -28.53 7.61
CA GLU A 196 6.42 -27.41 7.93
C GLU A 196 6.76 -26.09 7.21
N PHE A 197 8.03 -25.71 7.20
CA PHE A 197 8.48 -24.50 6.53
C PHE A 197 8.35 -24.60 5.01
N ARG A 198 8.56 -25.79 4.45
CA ARG A 198 8.33 -26.05 3.03
C ARG A 198 6.85 -25.94 2.69
N THR A 199 5.96 -26.52 3.50
CA THR A 199 4.51 -26.41 3.35
C THR A 199 4.05 -24.97 3.42
N PHE A 200 4.59 -24.18 4.35
CA PHE A 200 4.33 -22.74 4.39
C PHE A 200 4.71 -22.04 3.09
N LEU A 201 5.93 -22.24 2.57
CA LEU A 201 6.41 -21.54 1.37
C LEU A 201 5.73 -22.03 0.08
N THR A 202 5.47 -23.33 -0.05
CA THR A 202 5.01 -23.93 -1.32
C THR A 202 3.50 -24.05 -1.41
N ILE A 203 2.80 -24.04 -0.29
CA ILE A 203 1.33 -24.20 -0.24
C ILE A 203 0.67 -22.95 0.35
N ALA A 204 1.01 -22.55 1.58
CA ALA A 204 0.31 -21.47 2.25
C ALA A 204 0.55 -20.10 1.58
N ILE A 205 1.78 -19.74 1.24
CA ILE A 205 2.09 -18.49 0.54
C ILE A 205 1.37 -18.40 -0.81
N PRO A 206 1.43 -19.39 -1.71
CA PRO A 206 0.68 -19.34 -2.97
C PRO A 206 -0.84 -19.21 -2.80
N MET A 207 -1.43 -19.91 -1.84
CA MET A 207 -2.87 -19.82 -1.59
C MET A 207 -3.30 -18.47 -1.00
N CYS A 208 -2.41 -17.81 -0.24
CA CYS A 208 -2.67 -16.50 0.35
C CYS A 208 -2.24 -15.33 -0.56
N LYS A 209 -1.85 -15.56 -1.82
CA LYS A 209 -1.43 -14.50 -2.76
C LYS A 209 -2.35 -13.28 -2.80
N PRO A 210 -3.69 -13.39 -2.82
CA PRO A 210 -4.55 -12.21 -2.84
C PRO A 210 -4.41 -11.35 -1.57
N ALA A 211 -4.41 -11.98 -0.40
CA ALA A 211 -4.22 -11.28 0.87
C ALA A 211 -2.83 -10.65 0.99
N ILE A 212 -1.80 -11.39 0.55
CA ILE A 212 -0.42 -10.92 0.49
C ILE A 212 -0.32 -9.68 -0.40
N ALA A 213 -0.93 -9.69 -1.59
CA ALA A 213 -0.90 -8.55 -2.50
C ALA A 213 -1.56 -7.31 -1.90
N VAL A 214 -2.72 -7.46 -1.26
CA VAL A 214 -3.40 -6.38 -0.56
C VAL A 214 -2.51 -5.77 0.52
N GLN A 215 -1.94 -6.61 1.39
CA GLN A 215 -1.10 -6.14 2.50
C GLN A 215 0.23 -5.55 2.00
N ALA A 216 0.78 -6.08 0.92
CA ALA A 216 1.99 -5.53 0.29
C ALA A 216 1.74 -4.11 -0.27
N ILE A 217 0.60 -3.86 -0.91
CA ILE A 217 0.24 -2.52 -1.38
C ILE A 217 0.13 -1.56 -0.20
N PHE A 218 -0.64 -1.91 0.84
CA PHE A 218 -0.82 -1.04 2.00
C PHE A 218 0.50 -0.78 2.74
N ALA A 219 1.30 -1.81 2.98
CA ALA A 219 2.60 -1.66 3.64
C ALA A 219 3.56 -0.79 2.82
N PHE A 220 3.60 -0.97 1.49
CA PHE A 220 4.44 -0.17 0.62
C PHE A 220 4.02 1.30 0.63
N VAL A 221 2.72 1.59 0.41
CA VAL A 221 2.21 2.96 0.36
C VAL A 221 2.40 3.67 1.70
N GLN A 222 2.14 2.98 2.81
CA GLN A 222 2.34 3.54 4.14
C GLN A 222 3.81 3.92 4.41
N ASN A 223 4.74 3.04 4.05
CA ASN A 223 6.17 3.29 4.27
C ASN A 223 6.76 4.27 3.25
N TRP A 224 6.27 4.27 2.01
CA TRP A 224 6.64 5.24 0.99
C TRP A 224 6.29 6.66 1.42
N ASN A 225 5.11 6.86 2.00
CA ASN A 225 4.61 8.16 2.44
C ASN A 225 5.03 8.56 3.86
N ASN A 226 5.79 7.73 4.57
CA ASN A 226 6.18 7.98 5.94
C ASN A 226 7.29 9.04 6.02
N PHE A 227 6.89 10.31 6.09
CA PHE A 227 7.81 11.42 6.33
C PHE A 227 8.27 11.48 7.78
N TYR A 228 7.34 11.38 8.73
CA TYR A 228 7.59 11.70 10.14
C TYR A 228 8.73 10.88 10.76
N THR A 229 8.60 9.56 10.75
CA THR A 229 9.59 8.66 11.34
C THR A 229 10.92 8.71 10.59
N GLN A 230 10.85 8.80 9.26
CA GLN A 230 12.05 8.88 8.42
C GLN A 230 12.85 10.17 8.72
N ASN A 231 12.18 11.30 8.82
CA ASN A 231 12.82 12.59 9.11
C ASN A 231 13.42 12.66 10.52
N MET A 232 12.82 11.97 11.48
CA MET A 232 13.36 11.90 12.84
C MET A 232 14.59 10.99 12.96
N ILE A 233 14.77 10.03 12.09
CA ILE A 233 15.91 9.09 12.10
C ILE A 233 17.00 9.54 11.16
N ILE A 234 16.65 10.05 9.97
CA ILE A 234 17.59 10.55 8.97
C ILE A 234 17.73 12.07 9.17
N ILE A 235 18.62 12.47 10.09
CA ILE A 235 18.70 13.85 10.59
C ILE A 235 19.59 14.74 9.70
N SER A 236 20.75 14.23 9.24
CA SER A 236 21.78 15.06 8.62
C SER A 236 22.44 14.44 7.39
N ASN A 237 22.14 13.19 7.05
CA ASN A 237 22.76 12.53 5.93
C ASN A 237 21.90 12.67 4.66
N GLU A 238 22.15 13.72 3.89
CA GLU A 238 21.43 14.03 2.65
C GLU A 238 21.47 12.90 1.63
N LYS A 239 22.55 12.10 1.60
CA LYS A 239 22.65 10.91 0.73
C LYS A 239 21.64 9.81 1.09
N ARG A 240 20.98 9.91 2.23
CA ARG A 240 19.96 8.98 2.72
C ARG A 240 18.56 9.58 2.74
N PHE A 241 18.39 10.81 2.31
CA PHE A 241 17.07 11.43 2.23
C PHE A 241 16.14 10.62 1.31
N THR A 242 14.95 10.41 1.80
CA THR A 242 13.86 9.76 1.07
C THR A 242 13.05 10.76 0.29
N MET A 243 12.20 10.29 -0.64
CA MET A 243 11.33 11.17 -1.42
C MET A 243 10.49 12.13 -0.56
N PRO A 244 9.78 11.67 0.51
CA PRO A 244 9.05 12.57 1.38
C PRO A 244 9.91 13.65 2.05
N ILE A 245 11.12 13.32 2.50
CA ILE A 245 12.06 14.29 3.10
C ILE A 245 12.49 15.31 2.06
N MET A 246 12.85 14.87 0.86
CA MET A 246 13.25 15.76 -0.24
C MET A 246 12.12 16.68 -0.67
N ILE A 247 10.90 16.16 -0.82
CA ILE A 247 9.72 16.99 -1.16
C ILE A 247 9.50 18.04 -0.08
N GLN A 248 9.54 17.65 1.19
CA GLN A 248 9.40 18.62 2.29
C GLN A 248 10.46 19.72 2.26
N SER A 249 11.69 19.39 1.88
CA SER A 249 12.76 20.40 1.74
C SER A 249 12.48 21.41 0.61
N VAL A 250 11.77 21.01 -0.44
CA VAL A 250 11.33 21.89 -1.53
C VAL A 250 10.08 22.69 -1.14
N LEU A 251 9.14 22.07 -0.41
CA LEU A 251 7.90 22.75 0.04
C LEU A 251 8.15 23.74 1.17
N GLY A 252 9.13 23.49 2.04
CA GLY A 252 9.45 24.30 3.22
C GLY A 252 10.26 25.58 2.93
N GLN A 253 10.36 26.00 1.68
CA GLN A 253 11.14 27.20 1.30
C GLN A 253 10.27 28.45 1.37
N ASP A 254 10.52 29.29 2.39
CA ASP A 254 9.67 30.44 2.73
C ASP A 254 9.84 31.67 1.81
N LYS A 255 10.90 31.80 1.03
CA LYS A 255 11.24 33.10 0.43
C LYS A 255 10.89 33.30 -1.05
N HIS A 256 10.59 32.31 -1.81
CA HIS A 256 10.06 32.37 -3.21
C HIS A 256 9.97 30.93 -3.76
N PRO A 257 8.99 30.14 -3.33
CA PRO A 257 8.86 28.77 -3.80
C PRO A 257 8.49 28.79 -5.30
N ASP A 258 9.19 28.00 -6.10
CA ASP A 258 8.77 27.68 -7.47
C ASP A 258 7.66 26.64 -7.41
N LEU A 259 6.39 27.13 -7.53
CA LEU A 259 5.21 26.29 -7.42
C LEU A 259 5.17 25.20 -8.50
N GLY A 260 5.60 25.52 -9.74
CA GLY A 260 5.62 24.53 -10.82
C GLY A 260 6.54 23.37 -10.52
N ALA A 261 7.71 23.65 -10.02
CA ALA A 261 8.66 22.63 -9.60
C ALA A 261 8.19 21.84 -8.37
N GLN A 262 7.51 22.49 -7.41
CA GLN A 262 6.90 21.80 -6.26
C GLN A 262 5.84 20.78 -6.74
N TYR A 263 4.92 21.19 -7.60
CA TYR A 263 3.93 20.28 -8.18
C TYR A 263 4.58 19.15 -8.98
N ALA A 264 5.65 19.43 -9.74
CA ALA A 264 6.39 18.42 -10.47
C ALA A 264 7.07 17.40 -9.52
N ALA A 265 7.66 17.85 -8.41
CA ALA A 265 8.27 16.98 -7.40
C ALA A 265 7.24 16.04 -6.77
N VAL A 266 6.06 16.57 -6.41
CA VAL A 266 4.97 15.76 -5.85
C VAL A 266 4.43 14.79 -6.90
N ALA A 267 4.22 15.23 -8.15
CA ALA A 267 3.75 14.37 -9.23
C ALA A 267 4.71 13.20 -9.49
N LEU A 268 6.02 13.45 -9.52
CA LEU A 268 7.03 12.40 -9.63
C LEU A 268 6.94 11.39 -8.48
N SER A 269 6.69 11.85 -7.25
CA SER A 269 6.61 10.95 -6.08
C SER A 269 5.46 9.93 -6.13
N VAL A 270 4.42 10.19 -6.91
CA VAL A 270 3.25 9.30 -7.05
C VAL A 270 3.55 8.14 -8.02
N ILE A 271 4.48 8.31 -8.96
CA ILE A 271 4.76 7.31 -10.00
C ILE A 271 5.07 5.92 -9.45
N PRO A 272 5.99 5.74 -8.49
CA PRO A 272 6.29 4.41 -7.94
C PRO A 272 5.11 3.75 -7.23
N ILE A 273 4.25 4.54 -6.59
CA ILE A 273 3.02 4.03 -5.96
C ILE A 273 2.08 3.43 -7.02
N ILE A 274 1.88 4.15 -8.13
CA ILE A 274 1.04 3.67 -9.24
C ILE A 274 1.63 2.39 -9.83
N VAL A 275 2.94 2.36 -10.07
CA VAL A 275 3.63 1.18 -10.63
C VAL A 275 3.45 -0.05 -9.73
N ILE A 276 3.69 0.09 -8.43
CA ILE A 276 3.52 -1.02 -7.46
C ILE A 276 2.06 -1.47 -7.40
N TYR A 277 1.11 -0.52 -7.38
CA TYR A 277 -0.31 -0.85 -7.42
C TYR A 277 -0.66 -1.65 -8.68
N LEU A 278 -0.24 -1.22 -9.86
CA LEU A 278 -0.54 -1.92 -11.12
C LEU A 278 0.07 -3.32 -11.17
N ILE A 279 1.28 -3.51 -10.61
CA ILE A 279 1.92 -4.83 -10.53
C ILE A 279 1.15 -5.76 -9.60
N LEU A 280 0.72 -5.28 -8.45
CA LEU A 280 0.11 -6.11 -7.39
C LEU A 280 -1.40 -6.28 -7.55
N SER A 281 -2.12 -5.33 -8.17
CA SER A 281 -3.58 -5.37 -8.33
C SER A 281 -4.08 -6.60 -9.10
N ARG A 282 -3.31 -7.09 -10.06
CA ARG A 282 -3.63 -8.32 -10.81
C ARG A 282 -3.80 -9.56 -9.91
N PHE A 283 -3.08 -9.63 -8.80
CA PHE A 283 -3.18 -10.75 -7.85
C PHE A 283 -4.42 -10.66 -6.96
N ILE A 284 -4.94 -9.44 -6.75
CA ILE A 284 -6.18 -9.21 -6.00
C ILE A 284 -7.37 -9.72 -6.82
N VAL A 285 -7.44 -9.33 -8.09
CA VAL A 285 -8.55 -9.71 -8.99
C VAL A 285 -8.58 -11.23 -9.21
N ALA A 286 -7.44 -11.86 -9.38
CA ALA A 286 -7.35 -13.32 -9.57
C ALA A 286 -7.88 -14.13 -8.37
N GLY A 287 -7.83 -13.59 -7.14
CA GLY A 287 -8.33 -14.25 -5.94
C GLY A 287 -9.83 -14.11 -5.69
N VAL A 288 -10.51 -13.19 -6.37
CA VAL A 288 -11.95 -12.96 -6.23
C VAL A 288 -12.78 -13.78 -7.24
N ALA A 289 -12.16 -14.21 -8.34
CA ALA A 289 -12.84 -14.86 -9.45
C ALA A 289 -13.30 -16.34 -9.28
N PRO A 290 -12.74 -17.19 -8.39
CA PRO A 290 -13.08 -18.63 -8.40
C PRO A 290 -14.38 -19.02 -7.72
N VAL A 291 -15.07 -18.16 -7.00
CA VAL A 291 -16.21 -18.58 -6.13
C VAL A 291 -17.55 -18.69 -6.89
N SER A 292 -17.65 -18.21 -8.12
CA SER A 292 -18.96 -18.10 -8.80
C SER A 292 -19.38 -19.29 -9.66
N TYR A 293 -18.59 -20.35 -9.82
CA TYR A 293 -18.91 -21.41 -10.80
C TYR A 293 -19.13 -22.81 -10.25
N THR A 294 -19.12 -23.05 -8.94
CA THR A 294 -19.26 -24.42 -8.39
C THR A 294 -20.67 -24.82 -7.98
N HIS A 295 -21.70 -23.99 -8.21
CA HIS A 295 -23.10 -24.34 -7.82
C HIS A 295 -24.09 -24.54 -8.98
N LEU A 296 -23.64 -24.81 -10.20
CA LEU A 296 -24.54 -25.00 -11.35
C LEU A 296 -24.45 -26.34 -12.06
N THR A 297 -24.06 -27.42 -11.38
CA THR A 297 -24.32 -28.77 -11.89
C THR A 297 -24.62 -29.73 -10.75
N LEU A 298 -25.85 -29.70 -10.28
CA LEU A 298 -26.46 -30.92 -9.74
C LEU A 298 -26.84 -31.79 -10.93
N PRO A 299 -26.34 -33.02 -11.06
CA PRO A 299 -26.89 -33.94 -12.03
C PRO A 299 -28.29 -34.35 -11.56
N THR A 300 -29.31 -33.90 -12.28
CA THR A 300 -30.63 -34.49 -12.24
C THR A 300 -30.53 -35.88 -12.85
N ASN A 301 -30.24 -36.89 -12.07
CA ASN A 301 -30.63 -38.25 -12.40
C ASN A 301 -31.94 -38.58 -11.70
N SER A 302 -33.03 -38.19 -12.35
CA SER A 302 -34.31 -38.83 -12.18
C SER A 302 -34.31 -40.07 -13.08
N LEU A 303 -34.23 -41.23 -12.53
CA LEU A 303 -34.66 -42.44 -13.19
C LEU A 303 -35.68 -43.17 -12.33
N VAL A 304 -36.91 -43.15 -12.86
CA VAL A 304 -37.99 -44.16 -12.78
C VAL A 304 -38.38 -44.61 -11.40
#